data_8181599a5d0b3d1fe8a4ab960b774593
#
_entry.id   8181599a5d0b3d1fe8a4ab960b774593
#
_cell.length_a   1.000
_cell.length_b   1.000
_cell.length_c   1.000
_cell.angle_alpha   90.00
_cell.angle_beta   90.00
_cell.angle_gamma   90.00
#
_symmetry.space_group_name_H-M   'P 1'
#
loop_
_entity.id
_entity.type
_entity.pdbx_description
1 polymer ?
#
loop_
_entity_poly.entity_id
_entity_poly.type
_entity_poly.pdbx_seq_one_letter_code
_entity_poly.pdbx_strand_id
1 'polypeptide(L)'
;MNISEDQKRWVVIGIAFNKLVPHIRPFVEQSLQAEYQSLKSSHNIHCQTLPGILKNHPKHLKYENINSNSSHKLSSGKFDFSKFDFKVTSQVDFAKLYLQPFMTKFNAFVGECDGSAILLVLGEVPVFSHAIQSSAKTVRDHVRNEWAHCNFTDWDEVKFQCCFMEMQQLVQSLGLPTADETKILSELNDWENKGSLSLSIFLKSQLCYKNIKNPLFHCFF
;
A
#
# COMPACT_ATOMS: atom_id res chain seq x y z
N MET A 1 -11.29 -22.14 -22.37
CA MET A 1 -10.05 -21.35 -22.43
C MET A 1 -9.07 -22.00 -21.47
N ASN A 2 -7.90 -22.45 -21.93
CA ASN A 2 -6.86 -22.98 -21.03
C ASN A 2 -6.00 -21.81 -20.56
N ILE A 3 -6.00 -21.57 -19.25
CA ILE A 3 -5.17 -20.55 -18.62
C ILE A 3 -3.77 -21.15 -18.44
N SER A 4 -2.72 -20.47 -18.89
CA SER A 4 -1.34 -20.92 -18.72
C SER A 4 -0.91 -20.92 -17.24
N GLU A 5 0.16 -21.64 -16.89
CA GLU A 5 0.69 -21.66 -15.53
C GLU A 5 1.17 -20.26 -15.11
N ASP A 6 1.79 -19.50 -16.01
CA ASP A 6 2.22 -18.11 -15.74
C ASP A 6 1.04 -17.19 -15.43
N GLN A 7 -0.07 -17.32 -16.17
CA GLN A 7 -1.30 -16.59 -15.86
C GLN A 7 -1.88 -16.96 -14.49
N LYS A 8 -1.83 -18.26 -14.13
CA LYS A 8 -2.28 -18.69 -12.79
C LYS A 8 -1.41 -18.08 -11.69
N ARG A 9 -0.09 -18.10 -11.86
CA ARG A 9 0.86 -17.50 -10.92
C ARG A 9 0.60 -16.01 -10.74
N TRP A 10 0.42 -15.27 -11.84
CA TRP A 10 0.08 -13.85 -11.78
C TRP A 10 -1.20 -13.58 -10.96
N VAL A 11 -2.26 -14.38 -11.17
CA VAL A 11 -3.51 -14.26 -10.41
C VAL A 11 -3.27 -14.55 -8.94
N VAL A 12 -2.53 -15.61 -8.60
CA VAL A 12 -2.25 -16.01 -7.22
C VAL A 12 -1.47 -14.92 -6.48
N ILE A 13 -0.45 -14.34 -7.12
CA ILE A 13 0.30 -13.22 -6.54
C ILE A 13 -0.61 -12.03 -6.23
N GLY A 14 -1.49 -11.65 -7.17
CA GLY A 14 -2.44 -10.56 -6.95
C GLY A 14 -3.39 -10.82 -5.78
N ILE A 15 -3.89 -12.05 -5.65
CA ILE A 15 -4.73 -12.43 -4.52
C ILE A 15 -3.94 -12.41 -3.21
N ALA A 16 -2.75 -13.02 -3.17
CA ALA A 16 -1.90 -13.07 -1.97
C ALA A 16 -1.54 -11.65 -1.50
N PHE A 17 -1.13 -10.77 -2.41
CA PHE A 17 -0.84 -9.38 -2.09
C PHE A 17 -2.08 -8.64 -1.55
N ASN A 18 -3.23 -8.79 -2.20
CA ASN A 18 -4.48 -8.17 -1.71
C ASN A 18 -4.96 -8.73 -0.37
N LYS A 19 -4.62 -9.98 -0.03
CA LYS A 19 -4.87 -10.57 1.29
C LYS A 19 -3.88 -10.08 2.35
N LEU A 20 -2.63 -9.83 1.98
CA LEU A 20 -1.60 -9.32 2.87
C LEU A 20 -1.92 -7.89 3.35
N VAL A 21 -2.36 -7.00 2.46
CA VAL A 21 -2.56 -5.57 2.76
C VAL A 21 -3.46 -5.31 3.99
N PRO A 22 -4.62 -5.95 4.16
CA PRO A 22 -5.45 -5.77 5.36
C PRO A 22 -4.75 -6.12 6.67
N HIS A 23 -3.83 -7.08 6.66
CA HIS A 23 -3.10 -7.50 7.86
C HIS A 23 -2.04 -6.48 8.30
N ILE A 24 -1.42 -5.78 7.35
CA ILE A 24 -0.37 -4.78 7.67
C ILE A 24 -0.92 -3.38 7.96
N ARG A 25 -2.14 -3.06 7.51
CA ARG A 25 -2.78 -1.75 7.76
C ARG A 25 -2.83 -1.34 9.22
N PRO A 26 -3.26 -2.20 10.18
CA PRO A 26 -3.32 -1.81 11.59
C PRO A 26 -1.96 -1.40 12.15
N PHE A 27 -0.90 -2.10 11.78
CA PHE A 27 0.47 -1.74 12.15
C PHE A 27 0.86 -0.35 11.62
N VAL A 28 0.58 -0.08 10.34
CA VAL A 28 0.85 1.21 9.70
C VAL A 28 0.09 2.32 10.40
N GLU A 29 -1.21 2.14 10.62
CA GLU A 29 -2.06 3.14 11.28
C GLU A 29 -1.59 3.44 12.69
N GLN A 30 -1.30 2.42 13.49
CA GLN A 30 -0.82 2.58 14.86
C GLN A 30 0.53 3.32 14.91
N SER A 31 1.46 2.98 14.04
CA SER A 31 2.77 3.62 13.96
C SER A 31 2.65 5.10 13.57
N LEU A 32 1.83 5.41 12.57
CA LEU A 32 1.56 6.78 12.13
C LEU A 32 0.81 7.59 13.20
N GLN A 33 -0.13 6.97 13.92
CA GLN A 33 -0.84 7.62 15.02
C GLN A 33 0.12 8.01 16.14
N ALA A 34 1.03 7.12 16.52
CA ALA A 34 2.04 7.39 17.55
C ALA A 34 2.97 8.55 17.12
N GLU A 35 3.48 8.53 15.89
CA GLU A 35 4.33 9.58 15.35
C GLU A 35 3.59 10.92 15.24
N TYR A 36 2.35 10.91 14.74
CA TYR A 36 1.52 12.11 14.67
C TYR A 36 1.32 12.73 16.07
N GLN A 37 1.03 11.92 17.10
CA GLN A 37 0.85 12.44 18.47
C GLN A 37 2.17 13.00 19.04
N SER A 38 3.30 12.37 18.76
CA SER A 38 4.63 12.86 19.11
C SER A 38 4.90 14.24 18.49
N LEU A 39 4.69 14.36 17.18
CA LEU A 39 4.87 15.63 16.45
C LEU A 39 3.86 16.71 16.85
N LYS A 40 2.61 16.30 17.14
CA LYS A 40 1.60 17.21 17.68
C LYS A 40 2.00 17.79 19.02
N SER A 41 2.53 16.97 19.92
CA SER A 41 2.93 17.39 21.28
C SER A 41 4.22 18.21 21.28
N SER A 42 5.23 17.78 20.51
CA SER A 42 6.55 18.42 20.52
C SER A 42 6.65 19.64 19.60
N HIS A 43 5.87 19.68 18.52
CA HIS A 43 6.04 20.67 17.45
C HIS A 43 4.75 21.39 17.04
N ASN A 44 3.60 21.09 17.66
CA ASN A 44 2.30 21.72 17.36
C ASN A 44 1.92 21.68 15.85
N ILE A 45 2.21 20.60 15.14
CA ILE A 45 1.97 20.51 13.69
C ILE A 45 0.50 20.71 13.30
N HIS A 46 -0.43 20.49 14.25
CA HIS A 46 -1.86 20.69 14.07
C HIS A 46 -2.30 22.16 14.04
N CYS A 47 -1.41 23.09 14.44
CA CYS A 47 -1.65 24.54 14.48
C CYS A 47 -0.66 25.32 13.62
N GLN A 48 0.26 24.65 12.89
CA GLN A 48 1.28 25.35 12.11
C GLN A 48 0.66 26.18 10.97
N THR A 49 1.19 27.40 10.80
CA THR A 49 0.78 28.32 9.72
C THR A 49 1.73 28.30 8.53
N LEU A 50 2.92 27.72 8.72
CA LEU A 50 3.97 27.56 7.70
C LEU A 50 4.55 26.14 7.82
N PRO A 51 5.11 25.54 6.76
CA PRO A 51 5.65 24.17 6.78
C PRO A 51 6.99 24.05 7.57
N GLY A 52 7.26 24.99 8.50
CA GLY A 52 8.58 25.19 9.13
C GLY A 52 9.08 23.99 9.92
N ILE A 53 8.19 23.26 10.59
CA ILE A 53 8.57 22.18 11.50
C ILE A 53 9.00 20.92 10.74
N LEU A 54 8.29 20.59 9.68
CA LEU A 54 8.60 19.46 8.82
C LEU A 54 9.49 19.83 7.63
N LYS A 55 9.97 21.09 7.57
CA LYS A 55 10.82 21.57 6.47
C LYS A 55 12.13 20.80 6.34
N ASN A 56 12.69 20.36 7.45
CA ASN A 56 13.93 19.58 7.49
C ASN A 56 13.69 18.07 7.37
N HIS A 57 12.45 17.65 7.08
CA HIS A 57 12.14 16.24 6.83
C HIS A 57 12.91 15.79 5.59
N PRO A 58 13.47 14.57 5.59
CA PRO A 58 14.34 14.09 4.51
C PRO A 58 13.65 14.00 3.15
N LYS A 59 12.32 14.08 3.12
CA LYS A 59 11.53 14.03 1.90
C LYS A 59 10.78 15.33 1.63
N HIS A 60 10.54 15.63 0.37
CA HIS A 60 9.69 16.73 -0.02
C HIS A 60 8.23 16.42 0.29
N LEU A 61 7.68 17.08 1.30
CA LEU A 61 6.31 16.86 1.78
C LEU A 61 5.29 17.58 0.89
N LYS A 62 4.23 16.87 0.55
CA LYS A 62 3.19 17.31 -0.39
C LYS A 62 1.97 17.86 0.34
N TYR A 63 2.06 19.11 0.81
CA TYR A 63 0.96 19.80 1.48
C TYR A 63 -0.26 20.03 0.57
N GLU A 64 -0.09 19.95 -0.75
CA GLU A 64 -1.21 19.96 -1.71
C GLU A 64 -2.21 18.81 -1.51
N ASN A 65 -1.80 17.75 -0.82
CA ASN A 65 -2.61 16.54 -0.61
C ASN A 65 -3.59 16.64 0.56
N ILE A 66 -3.51 17.67 1.40
CA ILE A 66 -4.34 17.86 2.60
C ILE A 66 -5.10 19.18 2.53
N ASN A 67 -6.13 19.35 3.37
CA ASN A 67 -6.88 20.58 3.59
C ASN A 67 -7.41 21.25 2.30
N SER A 68 -7.70 20.44 1.25
CA SER A 68 -8.12 20.95 -0.07
C SER A 68 -7.11 21.91 -0.73
N ASN A 69 -5.87 21.92 -0.31
CA ASN A 69 -4.82 22.81 -0.83
C ASN A 69 -4.61 22.67 -2.34
N SER A 70 -4.87 21.47 -2.92
CA SER A 70 -4.76 21.23 -4.36
C SER A 70 -5.68 22.11 -5.22
N SER A 71 -6.73 22.70 -4.62
CA SER A 71 -7.64 23.66 -5.29
C SER A 71 -7.04 25.06 -5.45
N HIS A 72 -6.05 25.43 -4.64
CA HIS A 72 -5.43 26.74 -4.65
C HIS A 72 -4.33 26.83 -5.72
N LYS A 73 -4.72 27.30 -6.90
CA LYS A 73 -3.83 27.46 -8.06
C LYS A 73 -3.80 28.89 -8.54
N LEU A 74 -2.63 29.32 -8.99
CA LEU A 74 -2.45 30.55 -9.75
C LEU A 74 -3.01 30.38 -11.18
N SER A 75 -3.20 31.47 -11.89
CA SER A 75 -3.59 31.45 -13.31
C SER A 75 -2.62 30.70 -14.21
N SER A 76 -1.37 30.57 -13.79
CA SER A 76 -0.33 29.76 -14.46
C SER A 76 -0.48 28.24 -14.25
N GLY A 77 -1.45 27.77 -13.43
CA GLY A 77 -1.63 26.37 -13.07
C GLY A 77 -0.73 25.88 -11.93
N LYS A 78 0.24 26.69 -11.49
CA LYS A 78 1.09 26.38 -10.32
C LYS A 78 0.30 26.55 -9.02
N PHE A 79 0.72 25.83 -7.95
CA PHE A 79 0.11 25.98 -6.64
C PHE A 79 0.35 27.38 -6.06
N ASP A 80 -0.70 27.94 -5.43
CA ASP A 80 -0.63 29.19 -4.68
C ASP A 80 -0.39 28.90 -3.19
N PHE A 81 0.85 28.73 -2.82
CA PHE A 81 1.26 28.39 -1.45
C PHE A 81 0.87 29.45 -0.41
N SER A 82 0.55 30.68 -0.82
CA SER A 82 0.07 31.73 0.10
C SER A 82 -1.32 31.43 0.67
N LYS A 83 -2.08 30.56 0.03
CA LYS A 83 -3.43 30.13 0.42
C LYS A 83 -3.47 28.75 1.07
N PHE A 84 -2.32 28.09 1.22
CA PHE A 84 -2.28 26.74 1.79
C PHE A 84 -2.57 26.77 3.30
N ASP A 85 -3.40 25.83 3.74
CA ASP A 85 -3.49 25.46 5.14
C ASP A 85 -2.49 24.34 5.43
N PHE A 86 -1.44 24.66 6.21
CA PHE A 86 -0.37 23.73 6.54
C PHE A 86 -0.64 22.88 7.77
N LYS A 87 -1.82 22.98 8.38
CA LYS A 87 -2.18 22.17 9.55
C LYS A 87 -2.26 20.69 9.20
N VAL A 88 -1.61 19.88 10.02
CA VAL A 88 -1.70 18.41 9.95
C VAL A 88 -2.57 17.95 11.10
N THR A 89 -3.84 17.58 10.81
CA THR A 89 -4.87 17.40 11.83
C THR A 89 -5.11 15.95 12.24
N SER A 90 -4.56 15.01 11.47
CA SER A 90 -4.71 13.57 11.72
C SER A 90 -3.48 12.78 11.24
N GLN A 91 -3.36 11.52 11.69
CA GLN A 91 -2.39 10.57 11.15
C GLN A 91 -2.61 10.29 9.65
N VAL A 92 -3.85 10.43 9.18
CA VAL A 92 -4.19 10.29 7.77
C VAL A 92 -3.62 11.46 6.97
N ASP A 93 -3.79 12.71 7.45
CA ASP A 93 -3.18 13.88 6.81
C ASP A 93 -1.66 13.74 6.81
N PHE A 94 -1.07 13.31 7.94
CA PHE A 94 0.36 13.08 8.04
C PHE A 94 0.86 12.07 6.98
N ALA A 95 0.17 10.95 6.81
CA ALA A 95 0.50 9.97 5.77
C ALA A 95 0.39 10.56 4.35
N LYS A 96 -0.66 11.35 4.07
CA LYS A 96 -0.89 11.97 2.75
C LYS A 96 0.23 12.89 2.31
N LEU A 97 1.01 13.48 3.23
CA LEU A 97 2.17 14.30 2.90
C LEU A 97 3.25 13.55 2.12
N TYR A 98 3.30 12.22 2.24
CA TYR A 98 4.30 11.37 1.57
C TYR A 98 3.78 10.70 0.29
N LEU A 99 2.48 10.79 0.02
CA LEU A 99 1.82 10.08 -1.07
C LEU A 99 1.80 10.88 -2.39
N GLN A 100 1.59 10.19 -3.49
CA GLN A 100 1.25 10.85 -4.76
C GLN A 100 -0.20 11.35 -4.69
N PRO A 101 -0.56 12.45 -5.37
CA PRO A 101 -1.91 13.03 -5.27
C PRO A 101 -3.04 12.04 -5.59
N PHE A 102 -2.85 11.16 -6.56
CA PHE A 102 -3.87 10.17 -6.95
C PHE A 102 -4.08 9.07 -5.90
N MET A 103 -3.14 8.89 -4.95
CA MET A 103 -3.20 7.91 -3.86
C MET A 103 -3.90 8.44 -2.60
N THR A 104 -4.30 9.71 -2.56
CA THR A 104 -4.77 10.37 -1.32
C THR A 104 -6.28 10.37 -1.13
N LYS A 105 -7.01 9.59 -1.92
CA LYS A 105 -8.49 9.55 -1.95
C LYS A 105 -9.11 8.74 -0.80
N PHE A 106 -8.44 8.62 0.33
CA PHE A 106 -8.93 7.92 1.52
C PHE A 106 -8.99 8.85 2.73
N ASN A 107 -9.90 8.55 3.67
CA ASN A 107 -10.06 9.30 4.92
C ASN A 107 -9.78 8.45 6.16
N ALA A 108 -9.51 7.17 5.98
CA ALA A 108 -9.13 6.20 7.01
C ALA A 108 -8.27 5.10 6.38
N PHE A 109 -7.50 4.38 7.20
CA PHE A 109 -6.71 3.22 6.76
C PHE A 109 -7.61 1.97 6.59
N VAL A 110 -8.58 2.06 5.71
CA VAL A 110 -9.52 0.99 5.34
C VAL A 110 -9.39 0.63 3.85
N GLY A 111 -10.37 -0.03 3.28
CA GLY A 111 -10.33 -0.52 1.90
C GLY A 111 -9.93 0.50 0.83
N GLU A 112 -10.24 1.77 1.01
CA GLU A 112 -9.88 2.86 0.09
C GLU A 112 -8.39 3.21 0.11
N CYS A 113 -7.68 2.92 1.22
CA CYS A 113 -6.22 3.00 1.29
C CYS A 113 -5.63 1.71 0.72
N ASP A 114 -5.32 1.71 -0.56
CA ASP A 114 -4.88 0.53 -1.29
C ASP A 114 -3.45 0.10 -0.92
N GLY A 115 -3.05 -1.09 -1.41
CA GLY A 115 -1.71 -1.63 -1.15
C GLY A 115 -0.57 -0.75 -1.65
N SER A 116 -0.79 0.03 -2.71
CA SER A 116 0.23 0.96 -3.23
C SER A 116 0.49 2.10 -2.27
N ALA A 117 -0.58 2.69 -1.71
CA ALA A 117 -0.48 3.74 -0.70
C ALA A 117 0.20 3.21 0.58
N ILE A 118 -0.20 2.03 1.06
CA ILE A 118 0.41 1.38 2.23
C ILE A 118 1.92 1.14 2.03
N LEU A 119 2.33 0.54 0.91
CA LEU A 119 3.74 0.29 0.62
C LEU A 119 4.54 1.59 0.47
N LEU A 120 3.95 2.64 -0.12
CA LEU A 120 4.62 3.92 -0.23
C LEU A 120 4.79 4.60 1.13
N VAL A 121 3.77 4.54 1.99
CA VAL A 121 3.85 5.04 3.38
C VAL A 121 4.95 4.31 4.15
N LEU A 122 4.96 2.97 4.12
CA LEU A 122 6.03 2.18 4.77
C LEU A 122 7.42 2.53 4.25
N GLY A 123 7.56 2.79 2.95
CA GLY A 123 8.84 3.08 2.30
C GLY A 123 9.34 4.51 2.48
N GLU A 124 8.47 5.49 2.77
CA GLU A 124 8.82 6.90 2.72
C GLU A 124 8.75 7.60 4.08
N VAL A 125 7.90 7.15 5.02
CA VAL A 125 7.74 7.83 6.32
C VAL A 125 8.86 7.44 7.27
N PRO A 126 9.60 8.42 7.85
CA PRO A 126 10.80 8.17 8.65
C PRO A 126 10.56 7.41 9.96
N VAL A 127 9.33 7.28 10.44
CA VAL A 127 9.01 6.49 11.64
C VAL A 127 9.32 5.01 11.46
N PHE A 128 9.30 4.53 10.21
CA PHE A 128 9.63 3.15 9.90
C PHE A 128 11.13 2.93 9.77
N SER A 129 11.64 1.83 10.31
CA SER A 129 13.05 1.47 10.22
C SER A 129 13.50 1.29 8.76
N HIS A 130 14.80 1.43 8.52
CA HIS A 130 15.38 1.21 7.19
C HIS A 130 15.06 -0.20 6.63
N ALA A 131 15.00 -1.22 7.48
CA ALA A 131 14.63 -2.58 7.08
C ALA A 131 13.19 -2.62 6.53
N ILE A 132 12.24 -2.00 7.24
CA ILE A 132 10.84 -1.90 6.79
C ILE A 132 10.75 -1.12 5.49
N GLN A 133 11.41 0.05 5.42
CA GLN A 133 11.41 0.90 4.23
C GLN A 133 11.95 0.16 3.00
N SER A 134 13.06 -0.55 3.15
CA SER A 134 13.67 -1.34 2.08
C SER A 134 12.76 -2.47 1.61
N SER A 135 12.24 -3.28 2.54
CA SER A 135 11.33 -4.40 2.21
C SER A 135 10.04 -3.91 1.55
N ALA A 136 9.45 -2.81 2.05
CA ALA A 136 8.25 -2.23 1.44
C ALA A 136 8.50 -1.72 0.01
N LYS A 137 9.67 -1.11 -0.23
CA LYS A 137 10.08 -0.68 -1.57
C LYS A 137 10.26 -1.89 -2.50
N THR A 138 10.90 -2.94 -2.05
CA THR A 138 11.10 -4.18 -2.83
C THR A 138 9.76 -4.79 -3.22
N VAL A 139 8.83 -4.97 -2.27
CA VAL A 139 7.48 -5.48 -2.56
C VAL A 139 6.71 -4.56 -3.50
N ARG A 140 6.86 -3.23 -3.36
CA ARG A 140 6.22 -2.28 -4.27
C ARG A 140 6.73 -2.43 -5.70
N ASP A 141 8.03 -2.50 -5.87
CA ASP A 141 8.68 -2.44 -7.17
C ASP A 141 8.59 -3.80 -7.89
N HIS A 142 8.84 -4.93 -7.19
CA HIS A 142 8.92 -6.26 -7.81
C HIS A 142 7.59 -7.05 -7.76
N VAL A 143 6.73 -6.79 -6.76
CA VAL A 143 5.45 -7.51 -6.65
C VAL A 143 4.31 -6.65 -7.21
N ARG A 144 4.03 -5.51 -6.54
CA ARG A 144 2.85 -4.70 -6.87
C ARG A 144 2.93 -4.06 -8.26
N ASN A 145 4.04 -3.43 -8.61
CA ASN A 145 4.16 -2.73 -9.88
C ASN A 145 4.22 -3.71 -11.05
N GLU A 146 5.03 -4.76 -10.93
CA GLU A 146 5.13 -5.83 -11.93
C GLU A 146 3.78 -6.51 -12.17
N TRP A 147 3.05 -6.83 -11.08
CA TRP A 147 1.71 -7.38 -11.18
C TRP A 147 0.74 -6.45 -11.91
N ALA A 148 0.80 -5.13 -11.64
CA ALA A 148 -0.09 -4.15 -12.23
C ALA A 148 0.19 -3.90 -13.73
N HIS A 149 1.38 -4.23 -14.24
CA HIS A 149 1.71 -4.12 -15.66
C HIS A 149 1.09 -5.21 -16.52
N CYS A 150 0.47 -6.23 -15.91
CA CYS A 150 -0.28 -7.29 -16.61
C CYS A 150 0.50 -8.04 -17.69
N ASN A 151 1.83 -8.14 -17.59
CA ASN A 151 2.63 -8.95 -18.49
C ASN A 151 2.62 -10.41 -18.05
N PHE A 152 1.72 -11.20 -18.61
CA PHE A 152 1.47 -12.59 -18.16
C PHE A 152 2.58 -13.57 -18.50
N THR A 153 3.49 -13.23 -19.44
CA THR A 153 4.55 -14.14 -19.89
C THR A 153 5.78 -14.14 -18.99
N ASP A 154 5.88 -13.18 -18.08
CA ASP A 154 7.04 -12.99 -17.22
C ASP A 154 6.89 -13.63 -15.83
N TRP A 155 5.83 -14.43 -15.63
CA TRP A 155 5.50 -15.02 -14.32
C TRP A 155 5.90 -16.50 -14.24
N ASP A 156 7.20 -16.75 -14.48
CA ASP A 156 7.77 -18.07 -14.29
C ASP A 156 7.80 -18.48 -12.80
N GLU A 157 8.21 -19.73 -12.54
CA GLU A 157 8.28 -20.27 -11.18
C GLU A 157 9.24 -19.49 -10.28
N VAL A 158 10.38 -19.05 -10.81
CA VAL A 158 11.41 -18.33 -10.04
C VAL A 158 10.87 -16.98 -9.58
N LYS A 159 10.27 -16.20 -10.49
CA LYS A 159 9.66 -14.91 -10.16
C LYS A 159 8.53 -15.09 -9.16
N PHE A 160 7.69 -16.10 -9.33
CA PHE A 160 6.60 -16.41 -8.41
C PHE A 160 7.11 -16.65 -6.99
N GLN A 161 8.12 -17.50 -6.80
CA GLN A 161 8.72 -17.77 -5.50
C GLN A 161 9.40 -16.53 -4.92
N CYS A 162 10.13 -15.75 -5.73
CA CYS A 162 10.74 -14.50 -5.29
C CYS A 162 9.70 -13.52 -4.73
N CYS A 163 8.54 -13.36 -5.38
CA CYS A 163 7.47 -12.49 -4.89
C CYS A 163 6.94 -12.91 -3.52
N PHE A 164 6.76 -14.22 -3.27
CA PHE A 164 6.35 -14.70 -1.94
C PHE A 164 7.43 -14.46 -0.89
N MET A 165 8.69 -14.74 -1.21
CA MET A 165 9.82 -14.48 -0.32
C MET A 165 9.90 -12.99 0.07
N GLU A 166 9.73 -12.08 -0.88
CA GLU A 166 9.75 -10.64 -0.62
C GLU A 166 8.57 -10.17 0.25
N MET A 167 7.36 -10.69 0.02
CA MET A 167 6.20 -10.43 0.89
C MET A 167 6.42 -10.97 2.31
N GLN A 168 7.00 -12.16 2.46
CA GLN A 168 7.34 -12.75 3.77
C GLN A 168 8.40 -11.92 4.49
N GLN A 169 9.46 -11.46 3.78
CA GLN A 169 10.48 -10.56 4.34
C GLN A 169 9.89 -9.23 4.82
N LEU A 170 8.94 -8.66 4.09
CA LEU A 170 8.22 -7.48 4.55
C LEU A 170 7.51 -7.77 5.88
N VAL A 171 6.72 -8.85 5.98
CA VAL A 171 6.01 -9.22 7.21
C VAL A 171 6.98 -9.36 8.39
N GLN A 172 8.08 -10.09 8.22
CA GLN A 172 9.10 -10.28 9.25
C GLN A 172 9.77 -8.97 9.67
N SER A 173 9.96 -8.02 8.75
CA SER A 173 10.55 -6.72 9.06
C SER A 173 9.66 -5.81 9.92
N LEU A 174 8.34 -6.05 9.93
CA LEU A 174 7.38 -5.22 10.68
C LEU A 174 7.50 -5.40 12.19
N GLY A 175 8.05 -6.53 12.68
CA GLY A 175 8.16 -6.82 14.12
C GLY A 175 6.79 -6.96 14.79
N LEU A 176 5.86 -7.61 14.12
CA LEU A 176 4.52 -7.87 14.64
C LEU A 176 4.57 -8.82 15.85
N PRO A 177 3.51 -8.87 16.69
CA PRO A 177 3.37 -9.93 17.68
C PRO A 177 3.50 -11.30 17.02
N THR A 178 4.21 -12.24 17.66
CA THR A 178 4.56 -13.55 17.08
C THR A 178 3.33 -14.31 16.54
N ALA A 179 2.18 -14.21 17.22
CA ALA A 179 0.95 -14.87 16.79
C ALA A 179 0.44 -14.29 15.46
N ASP A 180 0.46 -12.96 15.31
CA ASP A 180 -0.01 -12.28 14.09
C ASP A 180 0.97 -12.54 12.93
N GLU A 181 2.27 -12.43 13.18
CA GLU A 181 3.31 -12.73 12.19
C GLU A 181 3.18 -14.17 11.70
N THR A 182 3.12 -15.15 12.60
CA THR A 182 2.96 -16.58 12.26
C THR A 182 1.72 -16.83 11.42
N LYS A 183 0.59 -16.19 11.78
CA LYS A 183 -0.65 -16.31 11.03
C LYS A 183 -0.51 -15.79 9.59
N ILE A 184 0.06 -14.59 9.42
CA ILE A 184 0.22 -13.97 8.10
C ILE A 184 1.19 -14.79 7.24
N LEU A 185 2.32 -15.22 7.81
CA LEU A 185 3.30 -16.06 7.10
C LEU A 185 2.69 -17.41 6.69
N SER A 186 1.86 -18.03 7.55
CA SER A 186 1.13 -19.25 7.21
C SER A 186 0.15 -19.06 6.07
N GLU A 187 -0.59 -17.94 6.06
CA GLU A 187 -1.51 -17.62 4.96
C GLU A 187 -0.76 -17.39 3.63
N LEU A 188 0.38 -16.68 3.65
CA LEU A 188 1.22 -16.50 2.46
C LEU A 188 1.74 -17.84 1.94
N ASN A 189 2.25 -18.70 2.83
CA ASN A 189 2.75 -20.03 2.48
C ASN A 189 1.65 -20.94 1.90
N ASP A 190 0.42 -20.84 2.41
CA ASP A 190 -0.71 -21.56 1.84
C ASP A 190 -1.06 -21.08 0.43
N TRP A 191 -0.97 -19.78 0.15
CA TRP A 191 -1.16 -19.26 -1.21
C TRP A 191 -0.02 -19.66 -2.15
N GLU A 192 1.22 -19.66 -1.70
CA GLU A 192 2.38 -20.14 -2.47
C GLU A 192 2.23 -21.60 -2.88
N ASN A 193 1.89 -22.48 -1.94
CA ASN A 193 1.87 -23.93 -2.17
C ASN A 193 0.57 -24.44 -2.79
N LYS A 194 -0.58 -23.82 -2.47
CA LYS A 194 -1.91 -24.32 -2.86
C LYS A 194 -2.67 -23.38 -3.77
N GLY A 195 -2.13 -22.17 -4.04
CA GLY A 195 -2.84 -21.13 -4.76
C GLY A 195 -3.29 -21.57 -6.15
N SER A 196 -2.46 -22.26 -6.90
CA SER A 196 -2.79 -22.77 -8.24
C SER A 196 -3.92 -23.80 -8.19
N LEU A 197 -3.96 -24.66 -7.18
CA LEU A 197 -5.02 -25.65 -6.98
C LEU A 197 -6.33 -24.99 -6.53
N SER A 198 -6.23 -24.09 -5.55
CA SER A 198 -7.37 -23.32 -5.03
C SER A 198 -7.99 -22.43 -6.11
N LEU A 199 -7.17 -21.82 -6.97
CA LEU A 199 -7.64 -21.03 -8.11
C LEU A 199 -8.40 -21.92 -9.12
N SER A 200 -7.92 -23.11 -9.40
CA SER A 200 -8.60 -24.06 -10.31
C SER A 200 -9.97 -24.46 -9.80
N ILE A 201 -10.12 -24.66 -8.48
CA ILE A 201 -11.39 -24.94 -7.82
C ILE A 201 -12.30 -23.71 -7.85
N PHE A 202 -11.75 -22.52 -7.51
CA PHE A 202 -12.48 -21.25 -7.50
C PHE A 202 -13.01 -20.90 -8.91
N LEU A 203 -12.19 -20.99 -9.95
CA LEU A 203 -12.60 -20.72 -11.32
C LEU A 203 -13.68 -21.69 -11.81
N LYS A 204 -13.59 -22.99 -11.44
CA LYS A 204 -14.65 -23.97 -11.73
C LYS A 204 -15.97 -23.61 -11.04
N SER A 205 -15.92 -23.16 -9.77
CA SER A 205 -17.11 -22.72 -9.04
C SER A 205 -17.73 -21.44 -9.61
N GLN A 206 -16.91 -20.47 -10.04
CA GLN A 206 -17.38 -19.22 -10.66
C GLN A 206 -17.98 -19.43 -12.06
N LEU A 207 -17.49 -20.38 -12.83
CA LEU A 207 -18.10 -20.77 -14.11
C LEU A 207 -19.49 -21.39 -13.93
N CYS A 208 -19.77 -21.99 -12.76
CA CYS A 208 -21.10 -22.47 -12.38
C CYS A 208 -22.04 -21.32 -11.92
N TYR A 209 -21.52 -20.18 -11.48
CA TYR A 209 -22.29 -19.02 -11.00
C TYR A 209 -22.21 -17.83 -11.98
N LYS A 210 -22.77 -18.00 -13.17
CA LYS A 210 -22.79 -16.96 -14.24
C LYS A 210 -23.57 -15.67 -13.92
N ASN A 211 -23.88 -15.35 -12.68
CA ASN A 211 -24.76 -14.21 -12.34
C ASN A 211 -24.29 -13.27 -11.21
N ILE A 212 -23.01 -13.21 -10.89
CA ILE A 212 -22.56 -12.23 -9.86
C ILE A 212 -21.57 -11.25 -10.51
N LYS A 213 -22.02 -9.98 -10.64
CA LYS A 213 -21.17 -8.84 -10.97
C LYS A 213 -20.16 -8.61 -9.83
N ASN A 214 -18.95 -9.07 -9.97
CA ASN A 214 -17.88 -8.84 -9.00
C ASN A 214 -16.84 -7.89 -9.63
N PRO A 215 -16.55 -6.71 -9.03
CA PRO A 215 -15.67 -5.70 -9.62
C PRO A 215 -14.22 -6.15 -9.83
N LEU A 216 -13.78 -7.26 -9.19
CA LEU A 216 -12.46 -7.86 -9.42
C LEU A 216 -12.26 -8.41 -10.85
N PHE A 217 -13.33 -8.62 -11.63
CA PHE A 217 -13.24 -9.19 -12.98
C PHE A 217 -13.17 -8.14 -14.10
N HIS A 218 -13.33 -6.85 -13.81
CA HIS A 218 -13.18 -5.82 -14.85
C HIS A 218 -11.75 -5.60 -15.35
N CYS A 219 -10.74 -6.17 -14.66
CA CYS A 219 -9.35 -6.18 -15.14
C CYS A 219 -8.98 -7.45 -15.92
N PHE A 220 -9.88 -8.43 -16.06
CA PHE A 220 -9.57 -9.73 -16.64
C PHE A 220 -10.13 -9.96 -18.06
N PHE A 221 -10.93 -8.99 -18.61
CA PHE A 221 -11.46 -9.08 -19.98
C PHE A 221 -11.49 -7.71 -20.66
#